data_ad05ff078e3ca393905254cff8cbd867
#
_entry.id   ad05ff078e3ca393905254cff8cbd867
#
_cell.length_a   1.000
_cell.length_b   1.000
_cell.length_c   1.000
_cell.angle_alpha   90.00
_cell.angle_beta   90.00
_cell.angle_gamma   90.00
#
_symmetry.space_group_name_H-M   'P 1'
#
loop_
_entity.id
_entity.type
_entity.pdbx_description
1 polymer ?
#
loop_
_entity_poly.entity_id
_entity_poly.type
_entity_poly.pdbx_seq_one_letter_code
_entity_poly.pdbx_strand_id
1 'polypeptide(L)'
;MTQTIIWTIAILTILGAALAVVLYVVAEKFKVEEDPRIDDVEKEVPGANCGGCGQAGCRAFAQFCVESEDLDKCFCPVGGNDVMQKVAAVLGREVAAKEPMVAVVRCNGSCENRPKTNEYGGHQSCRVKAALYSGDTGCSFGCLGCGDCVSACQFGAITMDPATGLPVVDEEKCTACGACVKACPKNIIELRNKGRRNMRVFVSCVNKDKGGVARKACKAACIGCGKCAKVCPFEAITVENNVAYIDFTKCKLCKKCVAECPTGAIHAVNFPVIKPKPETAPVPKPEAAPAPKAEAAPAPSVISTEGEAVVEKSNVKKEE
;
A
#
# COMPACT_ATOMS: atom_id res chain seq x y z
N MET A 1 11.13 73.22 20.15
CA MET A 1 10.98 71.79 20.34
C MET A 1 9.51 71.32 20.54
N THR A 2 8.73 71.88 21.43
CA THR A 2 7.32 71.54 21.69
C THR A 2 6.43 71.74 20.47
N GLN A 3 6.62 72.81 19.70
CA GLN A 3 5.80 73.08 18.50
C GLN A 3 6.05 72.07 17.34
N THR A 4 7.28 71.62 17.15
CA THR A 4 7.60 70.64 16.18
C THR A 4 6.99 69.25 16.55
N ILE A 5 7.00 68.89 17.83
CA ILE A 5 6.36 67.66 18.34
C ILE A 5 4.83 67.69 18.11
N ILE A 6 4.17 68.87 18.38
CA ILE A 6 2.72 68.98 18.15
C ILE A 6 2.39 68.79 16.66
N TRP A 7 3.15 69.43 15.76
CA TRP A 7 2.95 69.26 14.32
C TRP A 7 3.19 67.86 13.82
N THR A 8 4.21 67.16 14.32
CA THR A 8 4.46 65.76 13.93
C THR A 8 3.33 64.83 14.39
N ILE A 9 2.83 64.99 15.61
CA ILE A 9 1.70 64.22 16.12
C ILE A 9 0.45 64.52 15.28
N ALA A 10 0.15 65.80 14.98
CA ALA A 10 -1.02 66.16 14.17
C ALA A 10 -0.97 65.57 12.77
N ILE A 11 0.19 65.60 12.09
CA ILE A 11 0.37 64.98 10.75
C ILE A 11 0.21 63.50 10.81
N LEU A 12 0.81 62.80 11.79
CA LEU A 12 0.69 61.37 11.93
C LEU A 12 -0.74 60.91 12.24
N THR A 13 -1.47 61.66 13.07
CA THR A 13 -2.88 61.31 13.36
C THR A 13 -3.77 61.51 12.14
N ILE A 14 -3.58 62.61 11.38
CA ILE A 14 -4.33 62.85 10.13
C ILE A 14 -4.03 61.74 9.10
N LEU A 15 -2.76 61.40 8.93
CA LEU A 15 -2.36 60.34 8.01
C LEU A 15 -2.91 58.97 8.43
N GLY A 16 -2.84 58.64 9.73
CA GLY A 16 -3.41 57.42 10.29
C GLY A 16 -4.93 57.35 10.10
N ALA A 17 -5.64 58.44 10.36
CA ALA A 17 -7.08 58.52 10.14
C ALA A 17 -7.45 58.36 8.65
N ALA A 18 -6.70 58.99 7.75
CA ALA A 18 -6.91 58.85 6.30
C ALA A 18 -6.70 57.40 5.83
N LEU A 19 -5.63 56.76 6.29
CA LEU A 19 -5.38 55.31 5.97
C LEU A 19 -6.47 54.42 6.55
N ALA A 20 -6.94 54.66 7.76
CA ALA A 20 -8.03 53.90 8.38
C ALA A 20 -9.34 54.01 7.56
N VAL A 21 -9.68 55.20 7.10
CA VAL A 21 -10.85 55.40 6.24
C VAL A 21 -10.70 54.71 4.90
N VAL A 22 -9.54 54.77 4.27
CA VAL A 22 -9.27 54.06 3.02
C VAL A 22 -9.41 52.53 3.21
N LEU A 23 -8.80 51.98 4.27
CA LEU A 23 -8.91 50.56 4.58
C LEU A 23 -10.37 50.17 4.88
N TYR A 24 -11.12 50.98 5.60
CA TYR A 24 -12.52 50.71 5.87
C TYR A 24 -13.35 50.67 4.58
N VAL A 25 -13.20 51.66 3.70
CA VAL A 25 -13.92 51.71 2.42
C VAL A 25 -13.55 50.53 1.52
N VAL A 26 -12.27 50.17 1.48
CA VAL A 26 -11.80 48.96 0.73
C VAL A 26 -12.40 47.72 1.33
N ALA A 27 -12.37 47.53 2.64
CA ALA A 27 -12.94 46.39 3.32
C ALA A 27 -14.45 46.24 3.07
N GLU A 28 -15.20 47.35 3.11
CA GLU A 28 -16.63 47.32 2.84
C GLU A 28 -16.94 47.02 1.37
N LYS A 29 -16.17 47.61 0.44
CA LYS A 29 -16.39 47.43 -1.01
C LYS A 29 -15.99 46.04 -1.51
N PHE A 30 -15.00 45.39 -0.86
CA PHE A 30 -14.51 44.04 -1.23
C PHE A 30 -14.97 42.99 -0.23
N LYS A 31 -15.99 43.24 0.59
CA LYS A 31 -16.60 42.25 1.45
C LYS A 31 -17.16 41.13 0.61
N VAL A 32 -16.57 39.96 0.75
CA VAL A 32 -17.08 38.71 0.15
C VAL A 32 -18.24 38.22 1.01
N GLU A 33 -19.43 38.19 0.47
CA GLU A 33 -20.58 37.56 1.14
C GLU A 33 -20.44 36.05 0.97
N GLU A 34 -20.00 35.35 2.02
CA GLU A 34 -19.96 33.92 2.06
C GLU A 34 -21.32 33.37 2.50
N ASP A 35 -21.72 32.23 1.97
CA ASP A 35 -22.94 31.53 2.36
C ASP A 35 -22.82 31.07 3.83
N PRO A 36 -23.75 31.47 4.73
CA PRO A 36 -23.67 31.11 6.16
C PRO A 36 -23.66 29.58 6.40
N ARG A 37 -24.15 28.80 5.47
CA ARG A 37 -24.10 27.31 5.55
C ARG A 37 -22.66 26.77 5.55
N ILE A 38 -21.69 27.53 5.03
CA ILE A 38 -20.27 27.15 5.04
C ILE A 38 -19.77 27.03 6.48
N ASP A 39 -20.11 28.01 7.33
CA ASP A 39 -19.72 28.01 8.75
C ASP A 39 -20.36 26.84 9.52
N ASP A 40 -21.60 26.49 9.18
CA ASP A 40 -22.30 25.38 9.83
C ASP A 40 -21.71 24.03 9.41
N VAL A 41 -21.38 23.85 8.13
CA VAL A 41 -20.67 22.65 7.65
C VAL A 41 -19.25 22.58 8.24
N GLU A 42 -18.54 23.71 8.37
CA GLU A 42 -17.19 23.73 8.94
C GLU A 42 -17.16 23.26 10.40
N LYS A 43 -18.20 23.53 11.19
CA LYS A 43 -18.33 23.05 12.58
C LYS A 43 -18.45 21.53 12.69
N GLU A 44 -19.03 20.87 11.69
CA GLU A 44 -19.22 19.41 11.68
C GLU A 44 -17.98 18.65 11.18
N VAL A 45 -17.06 19.30 10.46
CA VAL A 45 -15.84 18.63 9.98
C VAL A 45 -14.75 18.62 11.05
N PRO A 46 -13.81 17.62 11.03
CA PRO A 46 -12.82 17.40 12.09
C PRO A 46 -11.79 18.52 12.31
N GLY A 47 -11.71 19.52 11.47
CA GLY A 47 -10.74 20.62 11.60
C GLY A 47 -9.27 20.25 11.39
N ALA A 48 -8.99 19.02 10.94
CA ALA A 48 -7.62 18.49 10.81
C ALA A 48 -6.79 19.14 9.68
N ASN A 49 -7.43 19.85 8.75
CA ASN A 49 -6.80 20.51 7.58
C ASN A 49 -5.79 19.64 6.83
N CYS A 50 -6.03 18.32 6.79
CA CYS A 50 -5.08 17.31 6.28
C CYS A 50 -4.99 17.25 4.74
N GLY A 51 -5.91 17.92 4.01
CA GLY A 51 -5.97 17.87 2.54
C GLY A 51 -6.33 16.52 1.95
N GLY A 52 -6.76 15.54 2.76
CA GLY A 52 -7.12 14.19 2.32
C GLY A 52 -8.34 14.14 1.41
N CYS A 53 -9.25 15.09 1.55
CA CYS A 53 -10.41 15.28 0.67
C CYS A 53 -10.08 15.94 -0.68
N GLY A 54 -8.82 16.35 -0.89
CA GLY A 54 -8.37 17.08 -2.09
C GLY A 54 -8.50 18.59 -2.00
N GLN A 55 -9.09 19.12 -0.92
CA GLN A 55 -9.24 20.58 -0.68
C GLN A 55 -8.08 21.12 0.19
N ALA A 56 -7.83 22.41 0.12
CA ALA A 56 -6.73 23.07 0.83
C ALA A 56 -6.87 23.05 2.36
N GLY A 57 -8.09 22.85 2.87
CA GLY A 57 -8.39 22.78 4.31
C GLY A 57 -9.87 22.48 4.55
N CYS A 58 -10.27 22.40 5.82
CA CYS A 58 -11.65 22.06 6.19
C CYS A 58 -12.65 23.14 5.75
N ARG A 59 -12.30 24.44 5.82
CA ARG A 59 -13.15 25.52 5.31
C ARG A 59 -13.37 25.42 3.79
N ALA A 60 -12.29 25.18 3.02
CA ALA A 60 -12.40 24.97 1.58
C ALA A 60 -13.24 23.73 1.23
N PHE A 61 -13.17 22.69 2.07
CA PHE A 61 -14.04 21.52 1.93
C PHE A 61 -15.51 21.86 2.22
N ALA A 62 -15.79 22.65 3.25
CA ALA A 62 -17.13 23.10 3.58
C ALA A 62 -17.73 23.92 2.43
N GLN A 63 -16.96 24.86 1.88
CA GLN A 63 -17.34 25.63 0.70
C GLN A 63 -17.64 24.72 -0.50
N PHE A 64 -16.78 23.76 -0.78
CA PHE A 64 -16.96 22.78 -1.86
C PHE A 64 -18.24 21.96 -1.68
N CYS A 65 -18.60 21.57 -0.43
CA CYS A 65 -19.83 20.84 -0.13
C CYS A 65 -21.08 21.71 -0.36
N VAL A 66 -21.03 22.99 -0.02
CA VAL A 66 -22.15 23.93 -0.21
C VAL A 66 -22.38 24.21 -1.70
N GLU A 67 -21.31 24.45 -2.46
CA GLU A 67 -21.35 24.73 -3.89
C GLU A 67 -21.70 23.51 -4.76
N SER A 68 -21.33 22.31 -4.31
CA SER A 68 -21.60 21.08 -5.06
C SER A 68 -23.09 20.69 -4.96
N GLU A 69 -23.72 20.36 -6.07
CA GLU A 69 -25.08 19.82 -6.09
C GLU A 69 -25.12 18.37 -5.58
N ASP A 70 -24.04 17.62 -5.77
CA ASP A 70 -23.91 16.20 -5.50
C ASP A 70 -22.87 15.96 -4.39
N LEU A 71 -23.34 15.57 -3.19
CA LEU A 71 -22.49 15.27 -2.05
C LEU A 71 -21.69 13.96 -2.19
N ASP A 72 -22.04 13.10 -3.12
CA ASP A 72 -21.28 11.87 -3.36
C ASP A 72 -19.87 12.15 -3.90
N LYS A 73 -19.66 13.33 -4.48
CA LYS A 73 -18.33 13.81 -4.90
C LYS A 73 -17.51 14.37 -3.74
N CYS A 74 -18.19 14.75 -2.66
CA CYS A 74 -17.58 15.33 -1.47
C CYS A 74 -17.41 14.22 -0.43
N PHE A 75 -16.18 13.93 -0.02
CA PHE A 75 -15.94 12.94 1.03
C PHE A 75 -14.78 13.36 1.92
N CYS A 76 -15.02 13.42 3.23
CA CYS A 76 -13.97 13.65 4.22
C CYS A 76 -13.45 12.29 4.73
N PRO A 77 -12.24 11.85 4.36
CA PRO A 77 -11.74 10.54 4.79
C PRO A 77 -11.47 10.46 6.29
N VAL A 78 -11.17 11.59 6.93
CA VAL A 78 -10.93 11.66 8.38
C VAL A 78 -12.23 11.58 9.17
N GLY A 79 -13.26 12.29 8.72
CA GLY A 79 -14.57 12.29 9.36
C GLY A 79 -15.41 11.06 9.03
N GLY A 80 -15.09 10.38 7.94
CA GLY A 80 -15.82 9.18 7.50
C GLY A 80 -17.29 9.44 7.19
N ASN A 81 -18.08 8.38 7.25
CA ASN A 81 -19.52 8.46 6.97
C ASN A 81 -20.31 9.26 8.02
N ASP A 82 -19.88 9.24 9.28
CA ASP A 82 -20.57 9.92 10.38
C ASP A 82 -20.59 11.43 10.17
N VAL A 83 -19.44 12.01 9.80
CA VAL A 83 -19.32 13.45 9.47
C VAL A 83 -20.09 13.76 8.20
N MET A 84 -20.01 12.92 7.18
CA MET A 84 -20.73 13.15 5.94
C MET A 84 -22.26 13.10 6.12
N GLN A 85 -22.79 12.27 7.01
CA GLN A 85 -24.20 12.28 7.37
C GLN A 85 -24.62 13.59 8.07
N LYS A 86 -23.80 14.11 8.97
CA LYS A 86 -24.04 15.39 9.62
C LYS A 86 -24.02 16.56 8.62
N VAL A 87 -23.02 16.58 7.74
CA VAL A 87 -22.94 17.58 6.65
C VAL A 87 -24.16 17.49 5.74
N ALA A 88 -24.60 16.29 5.41
CA ALA A 88 -25.80 16.06 4.61
C ALA A 88 -27.07 16.58 5.31
N ALA A 89 -27.18 16.38 6.63
CA ALA A 89 -28.29 16.89 7.43
C ALA A 89 -28.32 18.44 7.47
N VAL A 90 -27.15 19.09 7.63
CA VAL A 90 -27.03 20.56 7.58
C VAL A 90 -27.46 21.11 6.22
N LEU A 91 -27.09 20.44 5.13
CA LEU A 91 -27.40 20.89 3.77
C LEU A 91 -28.77 20.42 3.27
N GLY A 92 -29.50 19.60 4.04
CA GLY A 92 -30.80 19.03 3.66
C GLY A 92 -30.70 18.09 2.44
N ARG A 93 -29.58 17.36 2.30
CA ARG A 93 -29.28 16.45 1.18
C ARG A 93 -29.03 15.05 1.67
N GLU A 94 -29.07 14.06 0.77
CA GLU A 94 -28.70 12.68 1.05
C GLU A 94 -27.27 12.40 0.60
N VAL A 95 -26.58 11.48 1.30
CA VAL A 95 -25.23 11.03 0.96
C VAL A 95 -25.16 9.50 1.09
N ALA A 96 -24.57 8.85 0.09
CA ALA A 96 -24.34 7.42 0.15
C ALA A 96 -23.17 7.06 1.07
N ALA A 97 -23.35 6.02 1.89
CA ALA A 97 -22.28 5.53 2.75
C ALA A 97 -21.15 4.91 1.90
N LYS A 98 -19.92 5.37 2.10
CA LYS A 98 -18.71 4.82 1.45
C LYS A 98 -18.08 3.74 2.32
N GLU A 99 -17.54 2.69 1.69
CA GLU A 99 -16.81 1.67 2.42
C GLU A 99 -15.53 2.25 3.05
N PRO A 100 -15.26 1.93 4.34
CA PRO A 100 -14.06 2.42 5.01
C PRO A 100 -12.81 1.87 4.33
N MET A 101 -11.81 2.72 4.15
CA MET A 101 -10.54 2.38 3.54
C MET A 101 -9.40 2.38 4.55
N VAL A 102 -8.26 1.80 4.17
CA VAL A 102 -7.02 1.80 4.95
C VAL A 102 -5.82 1.80 4.01
N ALA A 103 -4.73 2.41 4.43
CA ALA A 103 -3.47 2.35 3.70
C ALA A 103 -2.85 0.94 3.80
N VAL A 104 -2.35 0.44 2.69
CA VAL A 104 -1.70 -0.87 2.58
C VAL A 104 -0.33 -0.70 1.92
N VAL A 105 0.69 -1.33 2.51
CA VAL A 105 2.06 -1.29 2.00
C VAL A 105 2.31 -2.49 1.09
N ARG A 106 2.52 -2.23 -0.19
CA ARG A 106 2.76 -3.25 -1.22
C ARG A 106 4.25 -3.53 -1.41
N CYS A 107 4.93 -3.83 -0.33
CA CYS A 107 6.33 -4.25 -0.34
C CYS A 107 6.59 -5.22 0.82
N ASN A 108 7.11 -6.40 0.51
CA ASN A 108 7.57 -7.39 1.48
C ASN A 108 9.10 -7.57 1.43
N GLY A 109 9.80 -6.57 0.88
CA GLY A 109 11.25 -6.54 0.83
C GLY A 109 11.86 -6.16 2.17
N SER A 110 11.71 -7.00 3.19
CA SER A 110 12.40 -6.87 4.47
C SER A 110 13.94 -6.95 4.29
N CYS A 111 14.69 -6.59 5.32
CA CYS A 111 16.15 -6.69 5.31
C CYS A 111 16.64 -8.10 4.96
N GLU A 112 15.91 -9.16 5.36
CA GLU A 112 16.22 -10.55 5.05
C GLU A 112 15.93 -10.93 3.60
N ASN A 113 14.79 -10.45 3.06
CA ASN A 113 14.36 -10.75 1.70
C ASN A 113 15.11 -9.96 0.64
N ARG A 114 15.61 -8.79 1.02
CA ARG A 114 16.24 -7.82 0.13
C ARG A 114 17.49 -7.21 0.79
N PRO A 115 18.60 -7.94 0.79
CA PRO A 115 19.84 -7.47 1.38
C PRO A 115 20.32 -6.18 0.72
N LYS A 116 20.99 -5.34 1.48
CA LYS A 116 21.66 -4.15 0.96
C LYS A 116 22.80 -4.56 0.04
N THR A 117 22.89 -3.92 -1.10
CA THR A 117 23.98 -4.10 -2.09
C THR A 117 24.98 -2.95 -2.06
N ASN A 118 24.57 -1.81 -1.50
CA ASN A 118 25.35 -0.60 -1.42
C ASN A 118 24.82 0.29 -0.28
N GLU A 119 25.54 1.34 0.06
CA GLU A 119 25.17 2.29 1.10
C GLU A 119 25.05 3.69 0.52
N TYR A 120 23.94 4.37 0.86
CA TYR A 120 23.71 5.75 0.49
C TYR A 120 24.01 6.67 1.68
N GLY A 121 25.11 7.44 1.57
CA GLY A 121 25.54 8.37 2.62
C GLY A 121 24.95 9.78 2.55
N GLY A 122 23.94 10.02 1.68
CA GLY A 122 23.29 11.33 1.53
C GLY A 122 22.11 11.55 2.47
N HIS A 123 21.31 12.58 2.18
CA HIS A 123 20.15 12.97 2.97
C HIS A 123 19.11 11.83 3.05
N GLN A 124 18.70 11.47 4.26
CA GLN A 124 17.78 10.36 4.53
C GLN A 124 16.31 10.75 4.31
N SER A 125 15.93 10.93 3.06
CA SER A 125 14.55 11.14 2.61
C SER A 125 14.27 10.22 1.42
N CYS A 126 13.10 9.58 1.41
CA CYS A 126 12.69 8.72 0.29
C CYS A 126 12.63 9.49 -1.02
N ARG A 127 12.16 10.74 -0.98
CA ARG A 127 12.05 11.60 -2.18
C ARG A 127 13.43 11.91 -2.77
N VAL A 128 14.37 12.35 -1.94
CA VAL A 128 15.73 12.67 -2.37
C VAL A 128 16.45 11.41 -2.87
N LYS A 129 16.38 10.33 -2.09
CA LYS A 129 17.00 9.06 -2.42
C LYS A 129 16.45 8.46 -3.72
N ALA A 130 15.15 8.58 -3.98
CA ALA A 130 14.54 8.11 -5.21
C ALA A 130 14.94 8.93 -6.44
N ALA A 131 15.19 10.24 -6.29
CA ALA A 131 15.58 11.13 -7.37
C ALA A 131 17.08 11.02 -7.73
N LEU A 132 17.93 10.85 -6.73
CA LEU A 132 19.39 10.83 -6.91
C LEU A 132 19.95 9.40 -6.98
N TYR A 133 19.29 8.45 -6.37
CA TYR A 133 19.74 7.08 -6.22
C TYR A 133 18.56 6.09 -6.15
N SER A 134 18.73 4.90 -6.75
CA SER A 134 17.63 3.92 -6.84
C SER A 134 17.30 3.20 -5.53
N GLY A 135 18.11 3.37 -4.50
CA GLY A 135 18.00 2.70 -3.20
C GLY A 135 19.22 1.83 -2.88
N ASP A 136 19.31 1.37 -1.63
CA ASP A 136 20.47 0.61 -1.11
C ASP A 136 20.46 -0.86 -1.51
N THR A 137 19.46 -1.30 -2.25
CA THR A 137 19.24 -2.72 -2.58
C THR A 137 19.09 -2.90 -4.08
N GLY A 138 19.20 -4.14 -4.56
CA GLY A 138 19.04 -4.48 -5.97
C GLY A 138 17.62 -4.27 -6.54
N CYS A 139 16.62 -3.93 -5.71
CA CYS A 139 15.25 -3.69 -6.16
C CYS A 139 14.96 -2.19 -6.33
N SER A 140 14.89 -1.72 -7.57
CA SER A 140 14.59 -0.32 -7.89
C SER A 140 13.17 0.14 -7.51
N PHE A 141 12.25 -0.78 -7.28
CA PHE A 141 10.83 -0.50 -7.01
C PHE A 141 10.47 -0.57 -5.52
N GLY A 142 11.33 -1.16 -4.70
CA GLY A 142 11.04 -1.45 -3.30
C GLY A 142 11.08 -0.22 -2.38
N CYS A 143 10.67 -0.43 -1.13
CA CYS A 143 10.72 0.59 -0.08
C CYS A 143 12.14 1.09 0.14
N LEU A 144 12.33 2.39 0.27
CA LEU A 144 13.65 3.01 0.53
C LEU A 144 13.99 3.11 2.03
N GLY A 145 13.00 2.87 2.91
CA GLY A 145 13.20 2.78 4.35
C GLY A 145 13.47 4.09 5.09
N CYS A 146 13.38 5.27 4.42
CA CYS A 146 13.71 6.57 5.06
C CYS A 146 12.54 7.15 5.89
N GLY A 147 11.31 6.63 5.81
CA GLY A 147 10.22 7.05 6.68
C GLY A 147 9.45 8.30 6.24
N ASP A 148 9.56 8.81 5.00
CA ASP A 148 8.79 9.98 4.54
C ASP A 148 7.27 9.77 4.69
N CYS A 149 6.78 8.53 4.56
CA CYS A 149 5.39 8.17 4.79
C CYS A 149 4.98 8.28 6.27
N VAL A 150 5.90 8.03 7.19
CA VAL A 150 5.71 8.20 8.64
C VAL A 150 5.61 9.68 8.97
N SER A 151 6.56 10.49 8.48
CA SER A 151 6.58 11.94 8.70
C SER A 151 5.35 12.64 8.09
N ALA A 152 4.80 12.11 6.99
CA ALA A 152 3.60 12.65 6.36
C ALA A 152 2.30 12.25 7.09
N CYS A 153 2.35 11.31 8.03
CA CYS A 153 1.16 10.82 8.74
C CYS A 153 0.88 11.68 9.98
N GLN A 154 -0.10 12.59 9.88
CA GLN A 154 -0.53 13.44 10.99
C GLN A 154 -1.24 12.67 12.13
N PHE A 155 -1.69 11.45 11.86
CA PHE A 155 -2.46 10.62 12.80
C PHE A 155 -1.60 9.57 13.54
N GLY A 156 -0.30 9.54 13.29
CA GLY A 156 0.60 8.55 13.89
C GLY A 156 0.23 7.09 13.56
N ALA A 157 -0.47 6.88 12.44
CA ALA A 157 -0.94 5.56 12.03
C ALA A 157 0.12 4.74 11.28
N ILE A 158 1.30 5.28 11.03
CA ILE A 158 2.39 4.58 10.33
C ILE A 158 3.66 4.69 11.15
N THR A 159 4.30 3.55 11.36
CA THR A 159 5.61 3.45 12.03
C THR A 159 6.56 2.63 11.18
N MET A 160 7.87 2.86 11.31
CA MET A 160 8.88 1.98 10.71
C MET A 160 9.17 0.82 11.66
N ASP A 161 9.03 -0.39 11.17
CA ASP A 161 9.46 -1.58 11.91
C ASP A 161 10.98 -1.73 11.79
N PRO A 162 11.73 -1.66 12.89
CA PRO A 162 13.19 -1.77 12.87
C PRO A 162 13.69 -3.16 12.44
N ALA A 163 12.89 -4.20 12.66
CA ALA A 163 13.27 -5.57 12.30
C ALA A 163 13.19 -5.82 10.79
N THR A 164 12.16 -5.31 10.15
CA THR A 164 11.95 -5.51 8.71
C THR A 164 12.45 -4.36 7.85
N GLY A 165 12.61 -3.16 8.44
CA GLY A 165 12.92 -1.92 7.72
C GLY A 165 11.78 -1.42 6.83
N LEU A 166 10.55 -1.90 7.08
CA LEU A 166 9.35 -1.55 6.31
C LEU A 166 8.38 -0.73 7.15
N PRO A 167 7.57 0.13 6.53
CA PRO A 167 6.48 0.81 7.22
C PRO A 167 5.35 -0.15 7.55
N VAL A 168 4.86 -0.07 8.77
CA VAL A 168 3.68 -0.80 9.28
C VAL A 168 2.57 0.19 9.54
N VAL A 169 1.35 -0.16 9.12
CA VAL A 169 0.16 0.68 9.28
C VAL A 169 -0.71 0.15 10.40
N ASP A 170 -0.99 1.01 11.38
CA ASP A 170 -2.01 0.78 12.39
C ASP A 170 -3.39 1.06 11.78
N GLU A 171 -4.19 0.02 11.64
CA GLU A 171 -5.50 0.08 10.96
C GLU A 171 -6.57 0.84 11.74
N GLU A 172 -6.42 0.91 13.07
CA GLU A 172 -7.37 1.61 13.94
C GLU A 172 -7.14 3.13 13.89
N LYS A 173 -5.88 3.56 13.82
CA LYS A 173 -5.51 4.98 13.70
C LYS A 173 -5.59 5.52 12.28
N CYS A 174 -5.59 4.62 11.27
CA CYS A 174 -5.55 5.03 9.87
C CYS A 174 -6.91 5.59 9.41
N THR A 175 -6.95 6.87 9.10
CA THR A 175 -8.11 7.59 8.56
C THR A 175 -8.23 7.53 7.03
N ALA A 176 -7.34 6.82 6.34
CA ALA A 176 -7.29 6.75 4.88
C ALA A 176 -7.16 8.11 4.16
N CYS A 177 -6.55 9.11 4.78
CA CYS A 177 -6.40 10.46 4.20
C CYS A 177 -5.48 10.50 2.96
N GLY A 178 -4.71 9.46 2.68
CA GLY A 178 -3.86 9.35 1.49
C GLY A 178 -2.54 10.15 1.55
N ALA A 179 -2.21 10.84 2.64
CA ALA A 179 -0.96 11.60 2.77
C ALA A 179 0.28 10.73 2.55
N CYS A 180 0.30 9.52 3.12
CA CYS A 180 1.38 8.56 2.95
C CYS A 180 1.50 8.02 1.51
N VAL A 181 0.37 7.92 0.79
CA VAL A 181 0.36 7.53 -0.63
C VAL A 181 1.05 8.59 -1.48
N LYS A 182 0.69 9.87 -1.26
CA LYS A 182 1.30 11.02 -1.95
C LYS A 182 2.78 11.21 -1.60
N ALA A 183 3.18 10.89 -0.35
CA ALA A 183 4.55 11.02 0.11
C ALA A 183 5.49 9.94 -0.43
N CYS A 184 4.97 8.79 -0.88
CA CYS A 184 5.78 7.67 -1.32
C CYS A 184 6.24 7.81 -2.78
N PRO A 185 7.52 8.07 -3.08
CA PRO A 185 8.02 8.23 -4.45
C PRO A 185 8.04 6.92 -5.25
N LYS A 186 7.95 5.77 -4.58
CA LYS A 186 7.92 4.44 -5.20
C LYS A 186 6.51 3.89 -5.40
N ASN A 187 5.46 4.64 -5.00
CA ASN A 187 4.06 4.25 -5.13
C ASN A 187 3.75 2.85 -4.58
N ILE A 188 4.37 2.50 -3.45
CA ILE A 188 4.15 1.20 -2.80
C ILE A 188 3.03 1.22 -1.78
N ILE A 189 2.47 2.38 -1.48
CA ILE A 189 1.35 2.54 -0.55
C ILE A 189 0.10 2.86 -1.36
N GLU A 190 -0.97 2.14 -1.12
CA GLU A 190 -2.27 2.40 -1.73
C GLU A 190 -3.39 2.31 -0.70
N LEU A 191 -4.52 2.95 -0.97
CA LEU A 191 -5.73 2.83 -0.15
C LEU A 191 -6.54 1.65 -0.66
N ARG A 192 -7.00 0.79 0.27
CA ARG A 192 -7.87 -0.34 -0.02
C ARG A 192 -9.02 -0.39 0.96
N ASN A 193 -10.16 -0.92 0.52
CA ASN A 193 -11.29 -1.16 1.40
C ASN A 193 -10.89 -2.08 2.55
N LYS A 194 -11.37 -1.76 3.76
CA LYS A 194 -11.12 -2.58 4.96
C LYS A 194 -11.72 -3.98 4.82
N GLY A 195 -12.75 -4.15 3.99
CA GLY A 195 -13.41 -5.42 3.79
C GLY A 195 -14.11 -5.96 5.03
N ARG A 196 -14.72 -7.14 4.93
CA ARG A 196 -15.39 -7.77 6.08
C ARG A 196 -14.35 -8.12 7.16
N ARG A 197 -14.57 -7.67 8.40
CA ARG A 197 -13.68 -7.90 9.55
C ARG A 197 -12.23 -7.45 9.28
N ASN A 198 -12.05 -6.39 8.51
CA ASN A 198 -10.73 -5.88 8.09
C ASN A 198 -9.88 -6.89 7.29
N MET A 199 -10.48 -7.97 6.76
CA MET A 199 -9.75 -8.97 5.97
C MET A 199 -9.40 -8.43 4.59
N ARG A 200 -8.16 -8.65 4.17
CA ARG A 200 -7.65 -8.23 2.86
C ARG A 200 -6.69 -9.24 2.28
N VAL A 201 -6.70 -9.35 0.96
CA VAL A 201 -5.71 -10.10 0.19
C VAL A 201 -5.12 -9.18 -0.87
N PHE A 202 -3.82 -9.05 -0.91
CA PHE A 202 -3.14 -8.18 -1.86
C PHE A 202 -1.74 -8.70 -2.21
N VAL A 203 -1.21 -8.25 -3.35
CA VAL A 203 0.16 -8.53 -3.76
C VAL A 203 1.09 -7.53 -3.09
N SER A 204 1.99 -8.01 -2.23
CA SER A 204 2.97 -7.22 -1.49
C SER A 204 4.26 -7.02 -2.31
N CYS A 205 4.09 -6.62 -3.58
CA CYS A 205 5.18 -6.33 -4.51
C CYS A 205 4.68 -5.39 -5.61
N VAL A 206 5.54 -4.47 -6.04
CA VAL A 206 5.31 -3.55 -7.18
C VAL A 206 6.45 -3.60 -8.19
N ASN A 207 7.34 -4.58 -8.10
CA ASN A 207 8.48 -4.72 -8.99
C ASN A 207 8.03 -5.13 -10.40
N LYS A 208 8.42 -4.34 -11.40
CA LYS A 208 8.08 -4.53 -12.82
C LYS A 208 9.19 -5.23 -13.62
N ASP A 209 10.30 -5.60 -13.00
CA ASP A 209 11.37 -6.34 -13.65
C ASP A 209 10.93 -7.74 -14.04
N LYS A 210 11.61 -8.30 -15.04
CA LYS A 210 11.40 -9.72 -15.42
C LYS A 210 11.62 -10.61 -14.21
N GLY A 211 10.81 -11.65 -14.06
CA GLY A 211 10.75 -12.50 -12.86
C GLY A 211 12.11 -13.04 -12.37
N GLY A 212 13.05 -13.35 -13.27
CA GLY A 212 14.42 -13.77 -12.92
C GLY A 212 15.22 -12.64 -12.25
N VAL A 213 15.09 -11.39 -12.71
CA VAL A 213 15.75 -10.21 -12.14
C VAL A 213 15.11 -9.87 -10.81
N ALA A 214 13.78 -9.82 -10.78
CA ALA A 214 13.02 -9.52 -9.56
C ALA A 214 13.36 -10.49 -8.42
N ARG A 215 13.48 -11.80 -8.71
CA ARG A 215 13.82 -12.81 -7.70
C ARG A 215 15.27 -12.70 -7.20
N LYS A 216 16.22 -12.29 -8.06
CA LYS A 216 17.60 -12.02 -7.62
C LYS A 216 17.67 -10.82 -6.70
N ALA A 217 16.86 -9.78 -6.96
CA ALA A 217 16.83 -8.56 -6.17
C ALA A 217 16.08 -8.72 -4.83
N CYS A 218 15.05 -9.59 -4.77
CA CYS A 218 14.24 -9.79 -3.57
C CYS A 218 13.64 -11.21 -3.56
N LYS A 219 13.87 -11.97 -2.48
CA LYS A 219 13.35 -13.35 -2.32
C LYS A 219 11.82 -13.40 -2.31
N ALA A 220 11.16 -12.38 -1.77
CA ALA A 220 9.70 -12.26 -1.69
C ALA A 220 9.07 -11.52 -2.89
N ALA A 221 9.82 -11.29 -3.98
CA ALA A 221 9.32 -10.57 -5.14
C ALA A 221 8.24 -11.37 -5.90
N CYS A 222 7.26 -10.67 -6.45
CA CYS A 222 6.40 -11.23 -7.48
C CYS A 222 7.21 -11.44 -8.76
N ILE A 223 7.12 -12.63 -9.34
CA ILE A 223 7.86 -13.03 -10.57
C ILE A 223 6.97 -13.01 -11.83
N GLY A 224 5.74 -12.50 -11.71
CA GLY A 224 4.82 -12.43 -12.84
C GLY A 224 4.37 -13.76 -13.43
N CYS A 225 4.46 -14.87 -12.67
CA CYS A 225 4.23 -16.24 -13.20
C CYS A 225 2.76 -16.54 -13.57
N GLY A 226 1.80 -15.72 -13.21
CA GLY A 226 0.39 -15.87 -13.56
C GLY A 226 -0.37 -16.99 -12.85
N LYS A 227 0.26 -17.80 -11.97
CA LYS A 227 -0.43 -18.89 -11.26
C LYS A 227 -1.61 -18.40 -10.44
N CYS A 228 -1.47 -17.26 -9.75
CA CYS A 228 -2.54 -16.67 -8.96
C CYS A 228 -3.75 -16.24 -9.79
N ALA A 229 -3.54 -15.77 -11.01
CA ALA A 229 -4.63 -15.41 -11.93
C ALA A 229 -5.38 -16.64 -12.40
N LYS A 230 -4.67 -17.74 -12.73
CA LYS A 230 -5.28 -19.00 -13.20
C LYS A 230 -6.19 -19.66 -12.15
N VAL A 231 -5.85 -19.53 -10.86
CA VAL A 231 -6.64 -20.14 -9.77
C VAL A 231 -7.73 -19.23 -9.22
N CYS A 232 -7.84 -18.01 -9.71
CA CYS A 232 -8.84 -17.06 -9.23
C CYS A 232 -10.19 -17.28 -9.92
N PRO A 233 -11.23 -17.80 -9.23
CA PRO A 233 -12.52 -18.06 -9.86
C PRO A 233 -13.34 -16.79 -10.12
N PHE A 234 -12.87 -15.62 -9.63
CA PHE A 234 -13.57 -14.34 -9.72
C PHE A 234 -12.90 -13.37 -10.70
N GLU A 235 -11.88 -13.81 -11.41
CA GLU A 235 -11.11 -12.98 -12.35
C GLU A 235 -10.63 -11.65 -11.74
N ALA A 236 -10.39 -11.67 -10.42
CA ALA A 236 -9.98 -10.50 -9.66
C ALA A 236 -8.47 -10.21 -9.75
N ILE A 237 -7.69 -10.99 -10.52
CA ILE A 237 -6.24 -10.88 -10.57
C ILE A 237 -5.79 -10.66 -12.00
N THR A 238 -5.14 -9.53 -12.25
CA THR A 238 -4.45 -9.21 -13.49
C THR A 238 -2.94 -9.33 -13.31
N VAL A 239 -2.23 -9.68 -14.37
CA VAL A 239 -0.76 -9.72 -14.38
C VAL A 239 -0.28 -8.82 -15.51
N GLU A 240 0.24 -7.67 -15.15
CA GLU A 240 0.74 -6.68 -16.08
C GLU A 240 2.15 -6.25 -15.67
N ASN A 241 2.98 -5.92 -16.65
CA ASN A 241 4.36 -5.49 -16.37
C ASN A 241 5.11 -6.41 -15.38
N ASN A 242 4.99 -7.74 -15.54
CA ASN A 242 5.61 -8.77 -14.70
C ASN A 242 5.19 -8.76 -13.21
N VAL A 243 4.14 -8.05 -12.84
CA VAL A 243 3.62 -8.02 -11.48
C VAL A 243 2.12 -8.32 -11.46
N ALA A 244 1.69 -9.12 -10.49
CA ALA A 244 0.28 -9.40 -10.29
C ALA A 244 -0.38 -8.24 -9.50
N TYR A 245 -1.62 -7.93 -9.83
CA TYR A 245 -2.47 -7.01 -9.07
C TYR A 245 -3.79 -7.68 -8.74
N ILE A 246 -4.26 -7.52 -7.51
CA ILE A 246 -5.55 -8.03 -7.05
C ILE A 246 -6.51 -6.86 -6.93
N ASP A 247 -7.55 -6.88 -7.75
CA ASP A 247 -8.65 -5.93 -7.65
C ASP A 247 -9.49 -6.26 -6.40
N PHE A 248 -9.47 -5.36 -5.44
CA PHE A 248 -10.16 -5.56 -4.16
C PHE A 248 -11.70 -5.47 -4.29
N THR A 249 -12.23 -4.86 -5.35
CA THR A 249 -13.69 -4.80 -5.60
C THR A 249 -14.24 -6.13 -6.07
N LYS A 250 -13.46 -6.88 -6.87
CA LYS A 250 -13.82 -8.20 -7.39
C LYS A 250 -13.43 -9.34 -6.44
N CYS A 251 -12.45 -9.12 -5.56
CA CYS A 251 -11.88 -10.15 -4.71
C CYS A 251 -12.85 -10.61 -3.61
N LYS A 252 -13.19 -11.88 -3.57
CA LYS A 252 -14.06 -12.50 -2.54
C LYS A 252 -13.28 -13.13 -1.37
N LEU A 253 -11.99 -12.79 -1.20
CA LEU A 253 -11.15 -13.18 -0.06
C LEU A 253 -10.99 -14.71 0.15
N CYS A 254 -11.05 -15.51 -0.91
CA CYS A 254 -11.01 -16.98 -0.85
C CYS A 254 -9.61 -17.57 -0.55
N LYS A 255 -8.54 -16.79 -0.59
CA LYS A 255 -7.13 -17.16 -0.33
C LYS A 255 -6.49 -18.20 -1.27
N LYS A 256 -7.15 -18.71 -2.30
CA LYS A 256 -6.59 -19.69 -3.24
C LYS A 256 -5.28 -19.21 -3.86
N CYS A 257 -5.22 -17.93 -4.25
CA CYS A 257 -4.02 -17.31 -4.81
C CYS A 257 -2.84 -17.22 -3.83
N VAL A 258 -3.11 -17.15 -2.52
CA VAL A 258 -2.07 -17.11 -1.48
C VAL A 258 -1.33 -18.45 -1.43
N ALA A 259 -2.09 -19.56 -1.42
CA ALA A 259 -1.55 -20.92 -1.38
C ALA A 259 -0.72 -21.26 -2.63
N GLU A 260 -1.14 -20.76 -3.80
CA GLU A 260 -0.48 -21.02 -5.08
C GLU A 260 0.72 -20.11 -5.38
N CYS A 261 0.99 -19.12 -4.55
CA CYS A 261 2.07 -18.17 -4.79
C CYS A 261 3.44 -18.76 -4.43
N PRO A 262 4.34 -19.06 -5.40
CA PRO A 262 5.60 -19.73 -5.14
C PRO A 262 6.63 -18.89 -4.39
N THR A 263 6.44 -17.55 -4.36
CA THR A 263 7.36 -16.61 -3.68
C THR A 263 6.76 -16.01 -2.42
N GLY A 264 5.52 -16.38 -2.06
CA GLY A 264 4.82 -15.78 -0.92
C GLY A 264 4.54 -14.26 -1.09
N ALA A 265 4.54 -13.75 -2.32
CA ALA A 265 4.32 -12.33 -2.59
C ALA A 265 2.87 -11.86 -2.34
N ILE A 266 1.94 -12.77 -2.10
CA ILE A 266 0.52 -12.46 -1.83
C ILE A 266 0.26 -12.60 -0.34
N HIS A 267 -0.17 -11.53 0.28
CA HIS A 267 -0.48 -11.50 1.71
C HIS A 267 -1.98 -11.56 1.96
N ALA A 268 -2.36 -12.31 3.00
CA ALA A 268 -3.70 -12.36 3.57
C ALA A 268 -3.61 -11.79 4.99
N VAL A 269 -4.29 -10.67 5.23
CA VAL A 269 -4.23 -9.94 6.50
C VAL A 269 -5.57 -10.05 7.22
N ASN A 270 -5.52 -10.21 8.55
CA ASN A 270 -6.68 -10.28 9.45
C ASN A 270 -7.59 -11.49 9.21
N PHE A 271 -7.08 -12.55 8.63
CA PHE A 271 -7.83 -13.80 8.55
C PHE A 271 -7.76 -14.55 9.89
N PRO A 272 -8.88 -15.18 10.32
CA PRO A 272 -8.84 -16.06 11.49
C PRO A 272 -7.85 -17.20 11.25
N VAL A 273 -6.97 -17.42 12.22
CA VAL A 273 -6.06 -18.57 12.22
C VAL A 273 -6.91 -19.80 12.47
N ILE A 274 -7.22 -20.55 11.40
CA ILE A 274 -7.80 -21.88 11.54
C ILE A 274 -6.69 -22.74 12.11
N LYS A 275 -6.76 -23.07 13.41
CA LYS A 275 -5.90 -24.11 13.97
C LYS A 275 -6.08 -25.36 13.10
N PRO A 276 -5.02 -26.00 12.61
CA PRO A 276 -5.17 -27.24 11.86
C PRO A 276 -5.96 -28.21 12.72
N LYS A 277 -7.05 -28.76 12.17
CA LYS A 277 -7.78 -29.85 12.79
C LYS A 277 -6.70 -30.92 13.09
N PRO A 278 -6.61 -31.45 14.32
CA PRO A 278 -5.65 -32.51 14.59
C PRO A 278 -5.87 -33.60 13.54
N GLU A 279 -4.83 -33.89 12.78
CA GLU A 279 -4.82 -35.01 11.85
C GLU A 279 -5.22 -36.23 12.67
N THR A 280 -6.38 -36.80 12.36
CA THR A 280 -6.75 -38.12 12.84
C THR A 280 -5.63 -39.03 12.40
N ALA A 281 -4.92 -39.57 13.38
CA ALA A 281 -3.86 -40.55 13.16
C ALA A 281 -4.32 -41.57 12.12
N PRO A 282 -3.45 -41.99 11.14
CA PRO A 282 -3.84 -42.97 10.17
C PRO A 282 -4.27 -44.25 10.90
N VAL A 283 -5.49 -44.66 10.63
CA VAL A 283 -6.02 -45.95 11.08
C VAL A 283 -5.04 -47.05 10.62
N PRO A 284 -4.48 -47.87 11.50
CA PRO A 284 -3.57 -48.93 11.09
C PRO A 284 -4.35 -49.88 10.15
N LYS A 285 -3.81 -50.08 8.94
CA LYS A 285 -4.29 -51.14 8.03
C LYS A 285 -4.28 -52.47 8.77
N PRO A 286 -5.34 -53.30 8.66
CA PRO A 286 -5.30 -54.63 9.19
C PRO A 286 -4.17 -55.42 8.55
N GLU A 287 -3.30 -55.99 9.40
CA GLU A 287 -2.19 -56.85 9.04
C GLU A 287 -2.77 -58.09 8.36
N ALA A 288 -2.37 -58.31 7.10
CA ALA A 288 -2.72 -59.52 6.34
C ALA A 288 -1.94 -60.72 6.93
N ALA A 289 -2.67 -61.79 7.26
CA ALA A 289 -2.15 -63.04 7.76
C ALA A 289 -1.10 -63.66 6.83
N PRO A 290 -0.07 -64.37 7.37
CA PRO A 290 1.00 -64.93 6.58
C PRO A 290 0.52 -66.14 5.78
N ALA A 291 0.82 -66.14 4.47
CA ALA A 291 0.63 -67.30 3.58
C ALA A 291 1.76 -68.39 3.79
N PRO A 292 1.48 -69.68 3.63
CA PRO A 292 2.38 -70.70 4.01
C PRO A 292 3.55 -70.86 3.00
N LYS A 293 4.69 -71.28 3.55
CA LYS A 293 5.95 -71.60 2.86
C LYS A 293 5.74 -72.76 1.85
N ALA A 294 6.15 -72.57 0.60
CA ALA A 294 6.40 -73.64 -0.34
C ALA A 294 7.90 -73.77 -0.51
N GLU A 295 8.26 -75.01 -0.52
CA GLU A 295 9.57 -75.66 -0.47
C GLU A 295 10.43 -75.43 -1.73
N ALA A 296 11.72 -75.50 -1.54
CA ALA A 296 12.79 -75.30 -2.51
C ALA A 296 12.92 -76.46 -3.52
N ALA A 297 13.29 -76.15 -4.76
CA ALA A 297 13.96 -77.07 -5.65
C ALA A 297 15.03 -76.31 -6.47
N PRO A 298 16.11 -77.00 -6.90
CA PRO A 298 17.47 -76.45 -7.00
C PRO A 298 17.83 -75.91 -8.38
N ALA A 299 18.92 -75.18 -8.38
CA ALA A 299 19.55 -74.51 -9.52
C ALA A 299 20.16 -75.55 -10.51
N PRO A 300 20.38 -75.14 -11.76
CA PRO A 300 21.58 -75.59 -12.48
C PRO A 300 22.52 -74.40 -12.84
N SER A 301 23.75 -74.84 -12.83
CA SER A 301 25.02 -74.16 -12.99
C SER A 301 25.32 -73.63 -14.39
N VAL A 302 26.06 -72.46 -14.36
CA VAL A 302 27.25 -72.09 -15.16
C VAL A 302 27.21 -72.26 -16.70
N ILE A 303 27.50 -71.12 -17.38
CA ILE A 303 28.65 -71.11 -18.33
C ILE A 303 28.97 -69.57 -18.58
N SER A 304 30.23 -69.27 -18.33
CA SER A 304 30.99 -68.12 -18.72
C SER A 304 31.34 -68.15 -20.22
N THR A 305 31.30 -66.97 -20.87
CA THR A 305 32.25 -66.70 -21.97
C THR A 305 32.54 -65.22 -22.03
N GLU A 306 33.83 -64.93 -21.96
CA GLU A 306 34.54 -63.69 -22.19
C GLU A 306 34.42 -63.24 -23.66
N GLY A 307 34.67 -61.98 -23.91
CA GLY A 307 34.84 -61.42 -25.25
C GLY A 307 34.99 -59.92 -25.27
N GLU A 308 36.17 -59.49 -25.09
CA GLU A 308 36.97 -58.33 -25.44
C GLU A 308 36.43 -57.36 -26.48
N ALA A 309 36.62 -56.09 -26.12
CA ALA A 309 37.26 -54.94 -26.80
C ALA A 309 36.87 -54.62 -28.25
N VAL A 310 36.65 -53.39 -28.54
CA VAL A 310 37.54 -52.49 -29.33
C VAL A 310 37.04 -51.08 -29.33
N VAL A 311 37.96 -50.20 -29.09
CA VAL A 311 38.08 -48.76 -29.25
C VAL A 311 37.78 -48.32 -30.68
N GLU A 312 37.12 -47.18 -30.93
CA GLU A 312 37.65 -46.24 -31.93
C GLU A 312 37.12 -44.82 -31.74
N LYS A 313 38.06 -43.90 -31.81
CA LYS A 313 37.99 -42.45 -31.83
C LYS A 313 37.75 -41.94 -33.24
N SER A 314 37.04 -40.83 -33.40
CA SER A 314 37.37 -39.75 -34.35
C SER A 314 36.32 -38.67 -34.20
N ASN A 315 36.57 -37.49 -33.72
CA ASN A 315 37.39 -36.38 -34.22
C ASN A 315 36.73 -35.64 -35.40
N VAL A 316 36.48 -34.35 -35.11
CA VAL A 316 36.83 -33.17 -35.93
C VAL A 316 35.75 -32.46 -36.75
N LYS A 317 35.71 -31.16 -36.43
CA LYS A 317 35.55 -29.88 -37.21
C LYS A 317 34.13 -29.31 -37.25
N LYS A 318 33.93 -28.09 -36.75
CA LYS A 318 34.35 -26.72 -37.15
C LYS A 318 33.65 -26.17 -38.39
N GLU A 319 33.21 -24.89 -38.20
CA GLU A 319 32.93 -23.82 -39.18
C GLU A 319 31.47 -23.82 -39.68
N GLU A 320 30.72 -22.72 -39.60
CA GLU A 320 30.95 -21.25 -39.68
C GLU A 320 30.00 -20.50 -38.77
#